data_9395930980a7502f72ced25c03f47488
#
_entry.id   9395930980a7502f72ced25c03f47488
#
_cell.length_a   1.000
_cell.length_b   1.000
_cell.length_c   1.000
_cell.angle_alpha   90.00
_cell.angle_beta   90.00
_cell.angle_gamma   90.00
#
_symmetry.space_group_name_H-M   'P 1'
#
loop_
_entity.id
_entity.type
_entity.pdbx_description
1 polymer ?
#
loop_
_entity_poly.entity_id
_entity_poly.type
_entity_poly.pdbx_seq_one_letter_code
_entity_poly.pdbx_strand_id
1 'polypeptide(L)'
;MFVDSCTYTVHGKQYTRHLLRESYRENGKVSHRTLANLSHASDAEIQAIKLALKHKHNLQELGNINQDVVVQQGVSAGDVGALWQVAQRLGLVKCLGSTQEGRRALWQVFARILKQGSRLSAVRLANAHAACDILELEAFNEDDLYANLDWLADHQEQIEDQLFRFRYGSQKPDLYLYDVTSSYLEGVCNALAAFGYCRDGKSGKMQVVYGLLCDFQGIPVSIQAFPGNTADTKTFGAQVHKVATRFGG
;
A
#
# COMPACT_ATOMS: atom_id res chain seq x y z
N MET A 1 27.45 34.79 29.12
CA MET A 1 28.10 33.45 29.13
C MET A 1 28.06 32.87 27.73
N PHE A 2 29.08 32.11 27.35
CA PHE A 2 29.20 31.43 26.08
C PHE A 2 30.10 30.20 26.20
N VAL A 3 29.99 29.25 25.30
CA VAL A 3 30.89 28.11 25.22
C VAL A 3 32.00 28.43 24.22
N ASP A 4 33.22 28.52 24.72
CA ASP A 4 34.43 28.69 23.91
C ASP A 4 34.98 27.30 23.57
N SER A 5 35.09 26.98 22.27
CA SER A 5 35.56 25.68 21.80
C SER A 5 36.83 25.87 20.99
N CYS A 6 37.91 25.21 21.42
CA CYS A 6 39.22 25.29 20.78
C CYS A 6 39.74 23.88 20.49
N THR A 7 40.13 23.64 19.26
CA THR A 7 40.71 22.37 18.80
C THR A 7 42.22 22.56 18.63
N TYR A 8 43.01 21.62 19.18
CA TYR A 8 44.47 21.61 19.09
C TYR A 8 44.99 20.20 18.84
N THR A 9 46.16 20.09 18.25
CA THR A 9 46.77 18.81 17.89
C THR A 9 48.00 18.57 18.74
N VAL A 10 48.05 17.40 19.40
CA VAL A 10 49.22 16.96 20.20
C VAL A 10 49.64 15.57 19.72
N HIS A 11 50.88 15.42 19.30
CA HIS A 11 51.43 14.16 18.79
C HIS A 11 50.57 13.51 17.68
N GLY A 12 50.01 14.32 16.75
CA GLY A 12 49.18 13.84 15.65
C GLY A 12 47.75 13.47 16.04
N LYS A 13 47.36 13.58 17.32
CA LYS A 13 45.97 13.40 17.74
C LYS A 13 45.31 14.75 17.99
N GLN A 14 44.06 14.85 17.52
CA GLN A 14 43.27 16.05 17.67
C GLN A 14 42.45 15.99 18.95
N TYR A 15 42.48 17.08 19.71
CA TYR A 15 41.75 17.26 20.96
C TYR A 15 40.93 18.52 20.90
N THR A 16 39.67 18.47 21.33
CA THR A 16 38.80 19.62 21.43
C THR A 16 38.54 19.95 22.90
N ARG A 17 38.77 21.20 23.27
CA ARG A 17 38.50 21.72 24.59
C ARG A 17 37.27 22.62 24.54
N HIS A 18 36.33 22.40 25.44
CA HIS A 18 35.12 23.21 25.61
C HIS A 18 35.14 23.88 26.98
N LEU A 19 35.09 25.22 27.01
CA LEU A 19 35.06 26.01 28.25
C LEU A 19 33.80 26.85 28.30
N LEU A 20 33.08 26.81 29.43
CA LEU A 20 32.03 27.81 29.69
C LEU A 20 32.71 29.07 30.25
N ARG A 21 32.53 30.18 29.50
CA ARG A 21 33.16 31.47 29.81
C ARG A 21 32.13 32.58 29.94
N GLU A 22 32.48 33.59 30.71
CA GLU A 22 31.71 34.81 30.88
C GLU A 22 32.56 36.02 30.51
N SER A 23 31.96 36.93 29.72
CA SER A 23 32.57 38.21 29.44
C SER A 23 32.15 39.23 30.48
N TYR A 24 33.11 39.99 31.03
CA TYR A 24 32.88 41.12 31.88
C TYR A 24 33.76 42.33 31.48
N ARG A 25 33.41 43.50 31.97
CA ARG A 25 34.19 44.71 31.68
C ARG A 25 34.96 45.13 32.95
N GLU A 26 36.26 45.36 32.82
CA GLU A 26 37.14 45.86 33.85
C GLU A 26 37.97 46.99 33.22
N ASN A 27 37.95 48.14 33.86
CA ASN A 27 38.68 49.35 33.41
C ASN A 27 38.43 49.70 31.92
N GLY A 28 37.18 49.53 31.44
CA GLY A 28 36.78 49.82 30.05
C GLY A 28 37.17 48.76 29.03
N LYS A 29 37.91 47.71 29.41
CA LYS A 29 38.30 46.60 28.55
C LYS A 29 37.41 45.39 28.79
N VAL A 30 37.14 44.60 27.73
CA VAL A 30 36.44 43.33 27.85
C VAL A 30 37.41 42.23 28.26
N SER A 31 37.12 41.58 29.36
CA SER A 31 37.86 40.43 29.86
C SER A 31 36.94 39.19 29.94
N HIS A 32 37.55 38.02 29.92
CA HIS A 32 36.79 36.73 29.96
C HIS A 32 37.30 35.90 31.15
N ARG A 33 36.40 35.39 31.94
CA ARG A 33 36.71 34.39 32.98
C ARG A 33 36.11 33.04 32.65
N THR A 34 36.81 31.97 32.94
CA THR A 34 36.33 30.60 32.80
C THR A 34 35.52 30.23 34.05
N LEU A 35 34.29 29.77 33.80
CA LEU A 35 33.39 29.32 34.87
C LEU A 35 33.44 27.82 35.07
N ALA A 36 33.54 27.05 33.98
CA ALA A 36 33.61 25.59 34.02
C ALA A 36 34.37 25.02 32.81
N ASN A 37 34.93 23.82 32.98
CA ASN A 37 35.49 23.02 31.90
C ASN A 37 34.47 21.95 31.51
N LEU A 38 34.04 21.98 30.27
CA LEU A 38 33.02 21.09 29.67
C LEU A 38 33.63 20.06 28.71
N SER A 39 34.98 19.93 28.68
CA SER A 39 35.68 19.08 27.70
C SER A 39 35.39 17.57 27.84
N HIS A 40 34.76 17.16 28.93
CA HIS A 40 34.33 15.80 29.18
C HIS A 40 32.88 15.52 28.73
N ALA A 41 32.16 16.57 28.37
CA ALA A 41 30.79 16.43 27.86
C ALA A 41 30.79 15.97 26.39
N SER A 42 29.76 15.22 25.98
CA SER A 42 29.56 14.82 24.60
C SER A 42 29.22 16.00 23.70
N ASP A 43 29.42 15.86 22.41
CA ASP A 43 29.06 16.89 21.41
C ASP A 43 27.58 17.28 21.49
N ALA A 44 26.69 16.33 21.76
CA ALA A 44 25.26 16.59 21.92
C ALA A 44 24.98 17.48 23.15
N GLU A 45 25.63 17.23 24.28
CA GLU A 45 25.52 18.05 25.50
C GLU A 45 26.05 19.46 25.25
N ILE A 46 27.21 19.58 24.58
CA ILE A 46 27.77 20.87 24.21
C ILE A 46 26.83 21.69 23.32
N GLN A 47 26.19 21.03 22.33
CA GLN A 47 25.21 21.70 21.49
C GLN A 47 23.96 22.13 22.28
N ALA A 48 23.47 21.30 23.18
CA ALA A 48 22.34 21.63 24.05
C ALA A 48 22.65 22.85 24.94
N ILE A 49 23.86 22.92 25.54
CA ILE A 49 24.30 24.05 26.35
C ILE A 49 24.41 25.32 25.50
N LYS A 50 24.98 25.25 24.28
CA LYS A 50 25.05 26.39 23.35
C LYS A 50 23.66 26.92 23.01
N LEU A 51 22.71 26.01 22.71
CA LEU A 51 21.33 26.35 22.40
C LEU A 51 20.64 27.05 23.59
N ALA A 52 20.74 26.49 24.78
CA ALA A 52 20.21 27.08 26.01
C ALA A 52 20.78 28.48 26.28
N LEU A 53 22.09 28.67 26.11
CA LEU A 53 22.73 29.98 26.26
C LEU A 53 22.31 31.01 25.22
N LYS A 54 22.03 30.59 23.99
CA LYS A 54 21.53 31.43 22.91
C LYS A 54 20.14 31.97 23.26
N HIS A 55 19.26 31.14 23.79
CA HIS A 55 17.85 31.46 24.09
C HIS A 55 17.60 31.76 25.59
N LYS A 56 18.66 32.03 26.39
CA LYS A 56 18.58 32.27 27.86
C LYS A 56 17.63 33.38 28.28
N HIS A 57 17.33 34.32 27.40
CA HIS A 57 16.44 35.46 27.66
C HIS A 57 14.99 35.23 27.13
N ASN A 58 14.82 34.21 26.30
CA ASN A 58 13.52 33.82 25.77
C ASN A 58 13.45 32.30 25.58
N LEU A 59 13.23 31.57 26.67
CA LEU A 59 13.15 30.12 26.65
C LEU A 59 11.94 29.59 25.87
N GLN A 60 10.95 30.45 25.61
CA GLN A 60 9.80 30.09 24.77
C GLN A 60 10.20 29.85 23.29
N GLU A 61 11.30 30.44 22.83
CA GLU A 61 11.85 30.16 21.50
C GLU A 61 12.44 28.75 21.36
N LEU A 62 12.64 28.02 22.46
CA LEU A 62 13.08 26.62 22.43
C LEU A 62 11.96 25.66 22.06
N GLY A 63 10.75 26.17 21.91
CA GLY A 63 9.53 25.42 21.62
C GLY A 63 8.92 24.77 22.86
N ASN A 64 7.62 24.75 22.91
CA ASN A 64 6.87 24.00 23.90
C ASN A 64 6.16 22.85 23.18
N ILE A 65 6.65 21.62 23.34
CA ILE A 65 6.11 20.43 22.68
C ILE A 65 4.58 20.37 22.81
N ASN A 66 4.04 20.78 23.93
CA ASN A 66 2.59 20.77 24.15
C ASN A 66 1.82 21.89 23.40
N GLN A 67 2.50 22.93 22.95
CA GLN A 67 1.90 24.06 22.22
C GLN A 67 2.25 24.07 20.73
N ASP A 68 3.44 23.56 20.39
CA ASP A 68 3.96 23.61 19.01
C ASP A 68 3.69 22.32 18.23
N VAL A 69 3.30 21.22 18.90
CA VAL A 69 2.91 19.99 18.25
C VAL A 69 1.42 20.01 17.93
N VAL A 70 1.10 20.18 16.66
CA VAL A 70 -0.26 20.03 16.14
C VAL A 70 -0.46 18.57 15.72
N VAL A 71 -1.34 17.86 16.43
CA VAL A 71 -1.75 16.52 16.04
C VAL A 71 -2.67 16.63 14.82
N GLN A 72 -2.22 16.13 13.69
CA GLN A 72 -3.03 16.01 12.48
C GLN A 72 -3.56 14.59 12.33
N GLN A 73 -4.77 14.45 11.80
CA GLN A 73 -5.30 13.15 11.47
C GLN A 73 -4.49 12.56 10.30
N GLY A 74 -3.85 11.43 10.53
CA GLY A 74 -3.17 10.67 9.50
C GLY A 74 -4.15 9.93 8.59
N VAL A 75 -3.62 9.28 7.54
CA VAL A 75 -4.39 8.42 6.65
C VAL A 75 -4.83 7.14 7.39
N SER A 76 -5.97 6.58 7.00
CA SER A 76 -6.45 5.30 7.55
C SER A 76 -5.54 4.14 7.12
N ALA A 77 -5.04 3.37 8.08
CA ALA A 77 -4.11 2.26 7.81
C ALA A 77 -4.66 0.88 8.17
N GLY A 78 -5.58 0.82 9.13
CA GLY A 78 -6.04 -0.45 9.71
C GLY A 78 -6.77 -1.37 8.74
N ASP A 79 -7.59 -0.82 7.89
CA ASP A 79 -8.37 -1.51 6.87
C ASP A 79 -7.48 -2.10 5.75
N VAL A 80 -6.58 -1.28 5.19
CA VAL A 80 -5.63 -1.76 4.16
C VAL A 80 -4.67 -2.77 4.77
N GLY A 81 -4.18 -2.55 5.99
CA GLY A 81 -3.31 -3.48 6.71
C GLY A 81 -3.96 -4.83 6.98
N ALA A 82 -5.25 -4.85 7.34
CA ALA A 82 -6.00 -6.09 7.54
C ALA A 82 -6.18 -6.85 6.22
N LEU A 83 -6.57 -6.17 5.15
CA LEU A 83 -6.70 -6.78 3.82
C LEU A 83 -5.36 -7.29 3.28
N TRP A 84 -4.28 -6.58 3.53
CA TRP A 84 -2.93 -7.00 3.17
C TRP A 84 -2.58 -8.34 3.83
N GLN A 85 -2.82 -8.48 5.14
CA GLN A 85 -2.55 -9.73 5.85
C GLN A 85 -3.40 -10.90 5.33
N VAL A 86 -4.68 -10.65 5.03
CA VAL A 86 -5.55 -11.67 4.42
C VAL A 86 -5.03 -12.05 3.04
N ALA A 87 -4.67 -11.09 2.19
CA ALA A 87 -4.13 -11.33 0.86
C ALA A 87 -2.82 -12.14 0.88
N GLN A 88 -1.94 -11.89 1.86
CA GLN A 88 -0.74 -12.69 2.07
C GLN A 88 -1.08 -14.16 2.41
N ARG A 89 -2.01 -14.39 3.33
CA ARG A 89 -2.44 -15.75 3.73
C ARG A 89 -3.08 -16.51 2.57
N LEU A 90 -3.83 -15.80 1.72
CA LEU A 90 -4.47 -16.39 0.54
C LEU A 90 -3.50 -16.58 -0.65
N GLY A 91 -2.25 -16.12 -0.53
CA GLY A 91 -1.26 -16.20 -1.60
C GLY A 91 -1.41 -15.17 -2.70
N LEU A 92 -2.38 -14.23 -2.60
CA LEU A 92 -2.65 -13.23 -3.63
C LEU A 92 -1.44 -12.34 -3.89
N VAL A 93 -0.75 -11.89 -2.85
CA VAL A 93 0.46 -11.05 -2.97
C VAL A 93 1.53 -11.75 -3.78
N LYS A 94 1.75 -13.05 -3.53
CA LYS A 94 2.74 -13.86 -4.26
C LYS A 94 2.32 -14.10 -5.70
N CYS A 95 1.06 -14.38 -5.95
CA CYS A 95 0.55 -14.73 -7.28
C CYS A 95 0.41 -13.52 -8.22
N LEU A 96 0.11 -12.34 -7.69
CA LEU A 96 0.10 -11.10 -8.46
C LEU A 96 1.51 -10.53 -8.70
N GLY A 97 2.49 -10.94 -7.88
CA GLY A 97 3.87 -10.51 -7.98
C GLY A 97 4.15 -9.14 -7.34
N SER A 98 5.43 -8.74 -7.37
CA SER A 98 5.91 -7.51 -6.74
C SER A 98 6.04 -6.31 -7.69
N THR A 99 5.63 -6.45 -8.95
CA THR A 99 5.62 -5.36 -9.92
C THR A 99 4.54 -4.32 -9.60
N GLN A 100 4.62 -3.12 -10.15
CA GLN A 100 3.60 -2.09 -9.95
C GLN A 100 2.22 -2.55 -10.47
N GLU A 101 2.17 -3.34 -11.55
CA GLU A 101 0.95 -3.92 -12.09
C GLU A 101 0.30 -4.89 -11.08
N GLY A 102 1.09 -5.79 -10.48
CA GLY A 102 0.59 -6.71 -9.45
C GLY A 102 0.09 -5.99 -8.20
N ARG A 103 0.80 -4.95 -7.77
CA ARG A 103 0.40 -4.10 -6.64
C ARG A 103 -0.87 -3.29 -6.93
N ARG A 104 -0.98 -2.69 -8.14
CA ARG A 104 -2.20 -1.99 -8.59
C ARG A 104 -3.40 -2.94 -8.70
N ALA A 105 -3.18 -4.17 -9.20
CA ALA A 105 -4.22 -5.19 -9.24
C ALA A 105 -4.72 -5.53 -7.84
N LEU A 106 -3.82 -5.73 -6.88
CA LEU A 106 -4.19 -5.97 -5.48
C LEU A 106 -4.94 -4.78 -4.87
N TRP A 107 -4.49 -3.55 -5.17
CA TRP A 107 -5.20 -2.35 -4.73
C TRP A 107 -6.62 -2.27 -5.30
N GLN A 108 -6.82 -2.61 -6.58
CA GLN A 108 -8.16 -2.63 -7.18
C GLN A 108 -9.11 -3.61 -6.46
N VAL A 109 -8.58 -4.76 -6.00
CA VAL A 109 -9.34 -5.71 -5.17
C VAL A 109 -9.68 -5.08 -3.81
N PHE A 110 -8.70 -4.48 -3.13
CA PHE A 110 -8.93 -3.84 -1.83
C PHE A 110 -9.92 -2.67 -1.93
N ALA A 111 -9.75 -1.80 -2.93
CA ALA A 111 -10.66 -0.69 -3.16
C ALA A 111 -12.10 -1.14 -3.39
N ARG A 112 -12.29 -2.28 -4.08
CA ARG A 112 -13.62 -2.85 -4.31
C ARG A 112 -14.26 -3.41 -3.03
N ILE A 113 -13.47 -3.95 -2.12
CA ILE A 113 -13.92 -4.45 -0.81
C ILE A 113 -14.27 -3.28 0.11
N LEU A 114 -13.39 -2.27 0.18
CA LEU A 114 -13.55 -1.12 1.06
C LEU A 114 -14.68 -0.18 0.60
N LYS A 115 -14.77 0.01 -0.71
CA LYS A 115 -15.78 0.89 -1.31
C LYS A 115 -16.10 0.48 -2.74
N GLN A 116 -17.34 0.10 -2.98
CA GLN A 116 -17.81 -0.18 -4.34
C GLN A 116 -17.91 1.14 -5.12
N GLY A 117 -16.92 1.43 -5.96
CA GLY A 117 -16.85 2.68 -6.70
C GLY A 117 -16.17 2.55 -8.06
N SER A 118 -16.04 3.67 -8.77
CA SER A 118 -15.31 3.78 -10.04
C SER A 118 -13.79 3.67 -9.83
N ARG A 119 -13.03 3.60 -10.91
CA ARG A 119 -11.56 3.67 -10.87
C ARG A 119 -11.06 4.98 -10.28
N LEU A 120 -11.69 6.09 -10.64
CA LEU A 120 -11.41 7.39 -10.03
C LEU A 120 -11.67 7.38 -8.51
N SER A 121 -12.73 6.70 -8.06
CA SER A 121 -12.99 6.51 -6.63
C SER A 121 -11.88 5.71 -5.95
N ALA A 122 -11.31 4.69 -6.63
CA ALA A 122 -10.19 3.91 -6.10
C ALA A 122 -8.90 4.75 -5.98
N VAL A 123 -8.63 5.65 -6.93
CA VAL A 123 -7.50 6.60 -6.84
C VAL A 123 -7.66 7.52 -5.62
N ARG A 124 -8.85 8.11 -5.45
CA ARG A 124 -9.13 8.99 -4.30
C ARG A 124 -9.04 8.24 -2.97
N LEU A 125 -9.49 6.99 -2.96
CA LEU A 125 -9.43 6.13 -1.77
C LEU A 125 -7.99 5.82 -1.37
N ALA A 126 -7.08 5.59 -2.33
CA ALA A 126 -5.67 5.36 -2.05
C ALA A 126 -5.00 6.53 -1.33
N ASN A 127 -5.41 7.77 -1.67
CA ASN A 127 -4.90 8.98 -1.04
C ASN A 127 -5.47 9.23 0.37
N ALA A 128 -6.64 8.67 0.68
CA ALA A 128 -7.27 8.77 2.00
C ALA A 128 -6.83 7.67 2.97
N HIS A 129 -6.29 6.60 2.43
CA HIS A 129 -5.80 5.43 3.16
C HIS A 129 -4.29 5.25 2.93
N ALA A 130 -3.60 4.52 3.82
CA ALA A 130 -2.18 4.22 3.71
C ALA A 130 -1.88 3.15 2.63
N ALA A 131 -2.61 3.19 1.49
CA ALA A 131 -2.49 2.19 0.45
C ALA A 131 -1.13 2.26 -0.26
N CYS A 132 -0.67 3.47 -0.58
CA CYS A 132 0.61 3.67 -1.25
C CYS A 132 1.77 3.21 -0.38
N ASP A 133 1.70 3.43 0.93
CA ASP A 133 2.76 3.02 1.86
C ASP A 133 2.75 1.50 2.08
N ILE A 134 1.58 0.90 2.34
CA ILE A 134 1.46 -0.54 2.69
C ILE A 134 1.72 -1.43 1.46
N LEU A 135 1.23 -1.03 0.28
CA LEU A 135 1.40 -1.79 -0.95
C LEU A 135 2.63 -1.33 -1.76
N GLU A 136 3.36 -0.32 -1.27
CA GLU A 136 4.50 0.30 -1.98
C GLU A 136 4.12 0.71 -3.42
N LEU A 137 2.97 1.36 -3.58
CA LEU A 137 2.47 1.85 -4.85
C LEU A 137 3.17 3.15 -5.22
N GLU A 138 3.67 3.22 -6.44
CA GLU A 138 4.03 4.50 -7.06
C GLU A 138 2.78 5.33 -7.34
N ALA A 139 2.97 6.62 -7.58
CA ALA A 139 1.86 7.49 -7.96
C ALA A 139 1.16 6.96 -9.21
N PHE A 140 -0.17 6.92 -9.18
CA PHE A 140 -1.00 6.40 -10.27
C PHE A 140 -2.29 7.21 -10.42
N ASN A 141 -2.89 7.13 -11.57
CA ASN A 141 -4.12 7.79 -11.92
C ASN A 141 -5.19 6.76 -12.37
N GLU A 142 -6.32 7.24 -12.86
CA GLU A 142 -7.43 6.41 -13.33
C GLU A 142 -7.06 5.58 -14.57
N ASP A 143 -6.31 6.16 -15.50
CA ASP A 143 -5.90 5.47 -16.72
C ASP A 143 -4.95 4.31 -16.43
N ASP A 144 -4.06 4.48 -15.46
CA ASP A 144 -3.20 3.39 -14.96
C ASP A 144 -4.01 2.20 -14.43
N LEU A 145 -5.14 2.47 -13.77
CA LEU A 145 -6.01 1.41 -13.28
C LEU A 145 -6.80 0.73 -14.41
N TYR A 146 -7.17 1.46 -15.47
CA TYR A 146 -7.76 0.85 -16.64
C TYR A 146 -6.74 -0.02 -17.40
N ALA A 147 -5.54 0.48 -17.66
CA ALA A 147 -4.46 -0.31 -18.26
C ALA A 147 -4.15 -1.57 -17.44
N ASN A 148 -4.25 -1.47 -16.11
CA ASN A 148 -4.06 -2.61 -15.23
C ASN A 148 -5.18 -3.67 -15.33
N LEU A 149 -6.40 -3.33 -15.79
CA LEU A 149 -7.42 -4.34 -16.11
C LEU A 149 -7.03 -5.15 -17.34
N ASP A 150 -6.44 -4.51 -18.36
CA ASP A 150 -5.94 -5.21 -19.55
C ASP A 150 -4.79 -6.15 -19.13
N TRP A 151 -3.87 -5.68 -18.31
CA TRP A 151 -2.82 -6.52 -17.74
C TRP A 151 -3.38 -7.73 -16.97
N LEU A 152 -4.43 -7.54 -16.16
CA LEU A 152 -5.09 -8.64 -15.45
C LEU A 152 -5.73 -9.65 -16.42
N ALA A 153 -6.34 -9.18 -17.49
CA ALA A 153 -6.93 -10.05 -18.51
C ALA A 153 -5.85 -10.90 -19.21
N ASP A 154 -4.72 -10.29 -19.58
CA ASP A 154 -3.60 -10.96 -20.23
C ASP A 154 -2.90 -11.98 -19.33
N HIS A 155 -2.92 -11.76 -18.01
CA HIS A 155 -2.25 -12.63 -17.02
C HIS A 155 -3.23 -13.54 -16.25
N GLN A 156 -4.52 -13.54 -16.60
CA GLN A 156 -5.55 -14.27 -15.86
C GLN A 156 -5.21 -15.74 -15.67
N GLU A 157 -4.84 -16.44 -16.73
CA GLU A 157 -4.54 -17.87 -16.67
C GLU A 157 -3.33 -18.14 -15.76
N GLN A 158 -2.29 -17.34 -15.88
CA GLN A 158 -1.09 -17.47 -15.05
C GLN A 158 -1.40 -17.24 -13.57
N ILE A 159 -2.21 -16.24 -13.26
CA ILE A 159 -2.61 -15.91 -11.88
C ILE A 159 -3.47 -17.04 -11.30
N GLU A 160 -4.46 -17.55 -12.05
CA GLU A 160 -5.28 -18.68 -11.64
C GLU A 160 -4.43 -19.93 -11.36
N ASP A 161 -3.49 -20.27 -12.26
CA ASP A 161 -2.60 -21.41 -12.09
C ASP A 161 -1.67 -21.28 -10.87
N GLN A 162 -1.16 -20.08 -10.61
CA GLN A 162 -0.34 -19.81 -9.44
C GLN A 162 -1.14 -19.92 -8.14
N LEU A 163 -2.36 -19.37 -8.11
CA LEU A 163 -3.27 -19.49 -6.97
C LEU A 163 -3.65 -20.94 -6.70
N PHE A 164 -3.94 -21.69 -7.77
CA PHE A 164 -4.24 -23.11 -7.68
C PHE A 164 -3.05 -23.90 -7.08
N ARG A 165 -1.85 -23.70 -7.62
CA ARG A 165 -0.62 -24.35 -7.10
C ARG A 165 -0.31 -23.93 -5.66
N PHE A 166 -0.51 -22.67 -5.33
CA PHE A 166 -0.31 -22.17 -3.96
C PHE A 166 -1.23 -22.88 -2.96
N ARG A 167 -2.48 -23.11 -3.35
CA ARG A 167 -3.51 -23.70 -2.48
C ARG A 167 -3.38 -25.22 -2.36
N TYR A 168 -3.21 -25.89 -3.48
CA TYR A 168 -3.30 -27.37 -3.53
C TYR A 168 -1.93 -28.05 -3.62
N GLY A 169 -0.87 -27.35 -4.04
CA GLY A 169 0.43 -27.94 -4.26
C GLY A 169 0.38 -29.07 -5.30
N SER A 170 0.70 -30.28 -4.87
CA SER A 170 0.59 -31.50 -5.68
C SER A 170 -0.76 -32.24 -5.51
N GLN A 171 -1.54 -31.87 -4.49
CA GLN A 171 -2.87 -32.44 -4.27
C GLN A 171 -3.88 -31.72 -5.18
N LYS A 172 -4.89 -32.43 -5.65
CA LYS A 172 -5.92 -31.90 -6.52
C LYS A 172 -7.27 -32.06 -5.86
N PRO A 173 -8.24 -31.15 -6.07
CA PRO A 173 -9.59 -31.36 -5.64
C PRO A 173 -10.21 -32.58 -6.32
N ASP A 174 -10.90 -33.44 -5.54
CA ASP A 174 -11.62 -34.59 -6.05
C ASP A 174 -12.92 -34.21 -6.78
N LEU A 175 -13.40 -32.99 -6.53
CA LEU A 175 -14.65 -32.49 -7.10
C LEU A 175 -14.54 -31.01 -7.42
N TYR A 176 -15.03 -30.62 -8.59
CA TYR A 176 -15.21 -29.24 -9.00
C TYR A 176 -16.70 -28.93 -9.14
N LEU A 177 -17.06 -27.73 -8.70
CA LEU A 177 -18.39 -27.18 -8.82
C LEU A 177 -18.35 -26.06 -9.86
N TYR A 178 -19.31 -26.07 -10.77
CA TYR A 178 -19.43 -25.02 -11.79
C TYR A 178 -20.83 -24.43 -11.77
N ASP A 179 -20.90 -23.11 -11.67
CA ASP A 179 -22.16 -22.36 -11.74
C ASP A 179 -22.05 -21.18 -12.70
N VAL A 180 -23.22 -20.81 -13.26
CA VAL A 180 -23.34 -19.74 -14.24
C VAL A 180 -24.32 -18.70 -13.72
N THR A 181 -23.88 -17.45 -13.76
CA THR A 181 -24.73 -16.29 -13.44
C THR A 181 -24.68 -15.24 -14.54
N SER A 182 -25.54 -14.25 -14.48
CA SER A 182 -25.50 -13.10 -15.39
C SER A 182 -25.60 -11.81 -14.63
N SER A 183 -25.00 -10.75 -15.18
CA SER A 183 -25.14 -9.40 -14.68
C SER A 183 -25.63 -8.50 -15.79
N TYR A 184 -26.70 -7.74 -15.55
CA TYR A 184 -27.21 -6.77 -16.53
C TYR A 184 -26.30 -5.55 -16.63
N LEU A 185 -26.32 -4.89 -17.77
CA LEU A 185 -25.55 -3.69 -18.08
C LEU A 185 -26.48 -2.48 -18.19
N GLU A 186 -26.09 -1.38 -17.56
CA GLU A 186 -26.76 -0.09 -17.78
C GLU A 186 -26.18 0.67 -18.99
N GLY A 187 -24.95 0.33 -19.42
CA GLY A 187 -24.29 0.92 -20.59
C GLY A 187 -24.54 0.13 -21.88
N VAL A 188 -24.06 0.68 -22.98
CA VAL A 188 -24.19 0.08 -24.33
C VAL A 188 -22.87 -0.33 -24.96
N CYS A 189 -21.74 0.02 -24.33
CA CYS A 189 -20.39 -0.19 -24.85
C CYS A 189 -19.68 -1.35 -24.15
N ASN A 190 -20.07 -2.59 -24.45
CA ASN A 190 -19.34 -3.78 -24.00
C ASN A 190 -19.45 -4.88 -25.06
N ALA A 191 -18.32 -5.41 -25.49
CA ALA A 191 -18.25 -6.41 -26.54
C ALA A 191 -18.98 -7.73 -26.24
N LEU A 192 -19.13 -8.07 -24.94
CA LEU A 192 -19.84 -9.27 -24.47
C LEU A 192 -21.31 -9.00 -24.15
N ALA A 193 -21.74 -7.73 -24.16
CA ALA A 193 -23.12 -7.39 -23.84
C ALA A 193 -24.08 -7.84 -24.94
N ALA A 194 -25.06 -8.65 -24.57
CA ALA A 194 -26.11 -9.11 -25.47
C ALA A 194 -27.43 -9.29 -24.71
N PHE A 195 -28.54 -9.23 -25.42
CA PHE A 195 -29.82 -9.59 -24.86
C PHE A 195 -29.91 -11.12 -24.71
N GLY A 196 -30.28 -11.57 -23.53
CA GLY A 196 -30.38 -12.98 -23.18
C GLY A 196 -31.43 -13.22 -22.11
N TYR A 197 -31.50 -14.44 -21.60
CA TYR A 197 -32.37 -14.77 -20.49
C TYR A 197 -31.90 -14.07 -19.22
N CYS A 198 -32.66 -13.08 -18.77
CA CYS A 198 -32.35 -12.32 -17.58
C CYS A 198 -32.88 -13.04 -16.34
N ARG A 199 -31.98 -13.61 -15.53
CA ARG A 199 -32.32 -14.32 -14.26
C ARG A 199 -32.89 -13.37 -13.21
N ASP A 200 -32.49 -12.09 -13.25
CA ASP A 200 -32.94 -11.04 -12.32
C ASP A 200 -34.31 -10.44 -12.69
N GLY A 201 -34.99 -10.97 -13.70
CA GLY A 201 -36.31 -10.50 -14.16
C GLY A 201 -36.33 -9.11 -14.81
N LYS A 202 -35.15 -8.54 -15.11
CA LYS A 202 -35.03 -7.22 -15.77
C LYS A 202 -35.08 -7.38 -17.30
N SER A 203 -36.29 -7.30 -17.87
CA SER A 203 -36.48 -7.33 -19.31
C SER A 203 -35.88 -6.07 -19.97
N GLY A 204 -35.40 -6.20 -21.23
CA GLY A 204 -34.95 -5.08 -22.05
C GLY A 204 -33.54 -4.55 -21.66
N LYS A 205 -32.78 -5.25 -20.82
CA LYS A 205 -31.39 -4.92 -20.53
C LYS A 205 -30.43 -5.93 -21.15
N MET A 206 -29.32 -5.43 -21.71
CA MET A 206 -28.22 -6.31 -22.10
C MET A 206 -27.55 -6.86 -20.85
N GLN A 207 -26.93 -8.01 -20.96
CA GLN A 207 -26.21 -8.68 -19.85
C GLN A 207 -24.90 -9.28 -20.33
N VAL A 208 -24.05 -9.66 -19.38
CA VAL A 208 -22.86 -10.49 -19.56
C VAL A 208 -23.04 -11.73 -18.70
N VAL A 209 -22.68 -12.90 -19.23
CA VAL A 209 -22.74 -14.17 -18.52
C VAL A 209 -21.38 -14.46 -17.89
N TYR A 210 -21.37 -14.94 -16.66
CA TYR A 210 -20.15 -15.35 -15.93
C TYR A 210 -20.27 -16.80 -15.52
N GLY A 211 -19.24 -17.58 -15.77
CA GLY A 211 -19.09 -18.92 -15.25
C GLY A 211 -18.01 -18.95 -14.16
N LEU A 212 -18.34 -19.47 -13.01
CA LEU A 212 -17.42 -19.61 -11.87
C LEU A 212 -17.15 -21.09 -11.61
N LEU A 213 -15.88 -21.48 -11.68
CA LEU A 213 -15.40 -22.79 -11.31
C LEU A 213 -14.84 -22.72 -9.89
N CYS A 214 -15.35 -23.59 -9.01
CA CYS A 214 -14.92 -23.70 -7.61
C CYS A 214 -14.47 -25.13 -7.29
N ASP A 215 -13.77 -25.30 -6.18
CA ASP A 215 -13.55 -26.60 -5.56
C ASP A 215 -14.80 -27.07 -4.78
N PHE A 216 -14.71 -28.24 -4.15
CA PHE A 216 -15.80 -28.83 -3.36
C PHE A 216 -16.17 -28.00 -2.10
N GLN A 217 -15.31 -27.07 -1.66
CA GLN A 217 -15.56 -26.15 -0.57
C GLN A 217 -16.18 -24.83 -1.03
N GLY A 218 -16.40 -24.68 -2.33
CA GLY A 218 -16.89 -23.43 -2.93
C GLY A 218 -15.83 -22.36 -3.10
N ILE A 219 -14.54 -22.71 -3.01
CA ILE A 219 -13.47 -21.75 -3.19
C ILE A 219 -13.19 -21.56 -4.67
N PRO A 220 -13.18 -20.31 -5.19
CA PRO A 220 -12.97 -20.03 -6.60
C PRO A 220 -11.61 -20.54 -7.12
N VAL A 221 -11.65 -21.19 -8.26
CA VAL A 221 -10.48 -21.71 -9.00
C VAL A 221 -10.29 -20.92 -10.29
N SER A 222 -11.35 -20.66 -11.03
CA SER A 222 -11.32 -19.91 -12.27
C SER A 222 -12.66 -19.23 -12.55
N ILE A 223 -12.59 -18.09 -13.23
CA ILE A 223 -13.76 -17.36 -13.71
C ILE A 223 -13.65 -17.15 -15.22
N GLN A 224 -14.79 -17.14 -15.90
CA GLN A 224 -14.84 -16.81 -17.32
C GLN A 224 -16.06 -15.99 -17.66
N ALA A 225 -15.88 -14.95 -18.47
CA ALA A 225 -16.97 -14.14 -19.01
C ALA A 225 -17.37 -14.65 -20.41
N PHE A 226 -18.67 -14.64 -20.70
CA PHE A 226 -19.25 -15.06 -21.98
C PHE A 226 -20.23 -13.99 -22.48
N PRO A 227 -20.51 -13.97 -23.80
CA PRO A 227 -21.57 -13.13 -24.33
C PRO A 227 -22.91 -13.35 -23.62
N GLY A 228 -23.65 -12.28 -23.39
CA GLY A 228 -24.90 -12.30 -22.61
C GLY A 228 -26.02 -13.19 -23.14
N ASN A 229 -25.95 -13.64 -24.40
CA ASN A 229 -26.87 -14.59 -25.02
C ASN A 229 -26.36 -16.04 -24.99
N THR A 230 -25.27 -16.34 -24.29
CA THR A 230 -24.71 -17.68 -24.18
C THR A 230 -25.60 -18.55 -23.30
N ALA A 231 -26.04 -19.71 -23.79
CA ALA A 231 -26.75 -20.68 -22.99
C ALA A 231 -25.81 -21.43 -22.05
N ASP A 232 -26.24 -21.74 -20.83
CA ASP A 232 -25.45 -22.37 -19.78
C ASP A 232 -24.78 -23.68 -20.24
N THR A 233 -25.52 -24.51 -20.99
CA THR A 233 -24.99 -25.77 -21.51
C THR A 233 -23.81 -25.61 -22.45
N LYS A 234 -23.69 -24.46 -23.14
CA LYS A 234 -22.55 -24.17 -24.02
C LYS A 234 -21.29 -23.77 -23.29
N THR A 235 -21.41 -23.33 -22.02
CA THR A 235 -20.26 -22.92 -21.21
C THR A 235 -19.56 -24.10 -20.54
N PHE A 236 -20.29 -25.20 -20.30
CA PHE A 236 -19.82 -26.35 -19.51
C PHE A 236 -18.63 -27.08 -20.14
N GLY A 237 -18.68 -27.35 -21.45
CA GLY A 237 -17.63 -28.09 -22.15
C GLY A 237 -16.25 -27.44 -22.04
N ALA A 238 -16.19 -26.11 -22.12
CA ALA A 238 -14.95 -25.35 -21.96
C ALA A 238 -14.37 -25.49 -20.54
N GLN A 239 -15.23 -25.57 -19.52
CA GLN A 239 -14.79 -25.73 -18.14
C GLN A 239 -14.28 -27.15 -17.87
N VAL A 240 -14.92 -28.18 -18.41
CA VAL A 240 -14.42 -29.56 -18.33
C VAL A 240 -13.03 -29.67 -18.96
N HIS A 241 -12.83 -29.06 -20.13
CA HIS A 241 -11.53 -29.03 -20.78
C HIS A 241 -10.49 -28.29 -19.94
N LYS A 242 -10.87 -27.14 -19.36
CA LYS A 242 -9.99 -26.36 -18.46
C LYS A 242 -9.56 -27.17 -17.22
N VAL A 243 -10.49 -27.88 -16.58
CA VAL A 243 -10.19 -28.77 -15.44
C VAL A 243 -9.20 -29.84 -15.86
N ALA A 244 -9.46 -30.53 -16.95
CA ALA A 244 -8.60 -31.63 -17.42
C ALA A 244 -7.18 -31.17 -17.82
N THR A 245 -7.06 -29.98 -18.40
CA THR A 245 -5.76 -29.48 -18.94
C THR A 245 -4.95 -28.69 -17.96
N ARG A 246 -5.60 -27.87 -17.10
CA ARG A 246 -4.91 -26.94 -16.21
C ARG A 246 -4.95 -27.36 -14.73
N PHE A 247 -6.06 -27.89 -14.28
CA PHE A 247 -6.26 -28.21 -12.86
C PHE A 247 -6.24 -29.68 -12.54
N GLY A 248 -6.07 -30.52 -13.58
CA GLY A 248 -5.75 -31.93 -13.47
C GLY A 248 -6.84 -32.82 -12.91
N GLY A 249 -8.07 -32.53 -13.26
CA GLY A 249 -9.23 -33.40 -13.06
C GLY A 249 -9.29 -34.52 -14.08
#